data_557cef5e6bbc316637ce05d563124743
#
_entry.id   557cef5e6bbc316637ce05d563124743
#
_cell.length_a   1.000
_cell.length_b   1.000
_cell.length_c   1.000
_cell.angle_alpha   90.00
_cell.angle_beta   90.00
_cell.angle_gamma   90.00
#
_symmetry.space_group_name_H-M   'P 1'
#
loop_
_entity.id
_entity.type
_entity.pdbx_description
1 polymer ?
#
loop_
_entity_poly.entity_id
_entity_poly.type
_entity_poly.pdbx_seq_one_letter_code
_entity_poly.pdbx_strand_id
1 'polypeptide(L)'
;MIRRSVTSALAGAFVLGAATVALAATGQFDNMCAEGLALHKQIKTDCTVNASYKGKTYCFGSEQAKADFMKNPAANLSKAEAYYSKVHQG
;
A
#
# COMPACT_ATOMS: atom_id res chain seq x y z
N MET A 1 -13.89 40.02 -13.78
CA MET A 1 -13.89 39.55 -13.61
C MET A 1 -14.10 38.76 -12.89
N ILE A 2 -14.31 38.85 -12.62
CA ILE A 2 -14.58 38.16 -11.99
C ILE A 2 -14.60 37.05 -11.78
N ARG A 3 -14.69 36.79 -12.07
CA ARG A 3 -14.79 35.77 -12.04
C ARG A 3 -14.25 34.94 -11.53
N ARG A 4 -14.06 35.15 -11.54
CA ARG A 4 -13.65 34.33 -11.23
C ARG A 4 -13.62 33.70 -10.37
N SER A 5 -13.81 33.88 -10.13
CA SER A 5 -13.85 33.34 -9.27
C SER A 5 -14.19 32.35 -8.98
N VAL A 6 -14.41 32.13 -9.21
CA VAL A 6 -14.88 31.16 -9.01
C VAL A 6 -14.25 30.21 -8.90
N THR A 7 -13.78 30.22 -9.23
CA THR A 7 -13.29 29.30 -9.17
C THR A 7 -13.00 28.75 -8.24
N SER A 8 -12.78 29.09 -7.84
CA SER A 8 -12.48 28.62 -6.93
C SER A 8 -13.12 27.68 -6.44
N ALA A 9 -13.63 27.62 -6.47
CA ALA A 9 -14.38 26.77 -5.96
C ALA A 9 -14.01 25.54 -6.18
N LEU A 10 -13.61 25.50 -6.65
CA LEU A 10 -13.42 24.42 -6.76
C LEU A 10 -12.84 23.80 -6.07
N ALA A 11 -12.48 24.21 -6.03
CA ALA A 11 -11.79 23.69 -5.40
C ALA A 11 -12.32 22.95 -4.48
N GLY A 12 -12.75 23.49 -3.96
CA GLY A 12 -13.18 22.86 -2.90
C GLY A 12 -13.56 21.55 -3.14
N ALA A 13 -13.94 21.36 -3.92
CA ALA A 13 -14.43 20.16 -4.08
C ALA A 13 -13.48 19.10 -3.97
N PHE A 14 -12.81 19.11 -4.23
CA PHE A 14 -12.06 18.15 -4.20
C PHE A 14 -11.65 17.75 -3.20
N VAL A 15 -11.58 18.36 -2.94
CA VAL A 15 -11.10 18.09 -1.98
C VAL A 15 -11.61 17.17 -1.28
N LEU A 16 -12.37 17.24 -1.21
CA LEU A 16 -12.96 16.44 -0.56
C LEU A 16 -12.57 15.22 -0.71
N GLY A 17 -12.41 15.09 -1.65
CA GLY A 17 -12.19 13.82 -1.88
C GLY A 17 -11.31 13.34 -0.94
N ALA A 18 -10.64 14.02 -0.74
CA ALA A 18 -9.79 13.68 0.07
C ALA A 18 -10.22 12.96 1.14
N ALA A 19 -11.04 13.42 1.60
CA ALA A 19 -11.47 12.87 2.71
C ALA A 19 -11.59 11.45 2.64
N THR A 20 -11.87 11.01 1.65
CA THR A 20 -12.19 9.71 1.64
C THR A 20 -11.08 8.87 1.90
N VAL A 21 -10.08 9.44 1.83
CA VAL A 21 -9.09 8.83 2.09
C VAL A 21 -9.04 8.05 3.22
N ALA A 22 -9.77 8.21 4.02
CA ALA A 22 -9.72 7.49 5.19
C ALA A 22 -9.71 6.03 4.93
N LEU A 23 -10.04 5.60 3.82
CA LEU A 23 -10.07 4.21 3.58
C LEU A 23 -8.68 3.64 3.44
N ALA A 24 -8.46 2.52 4.03
CA ALA A 24 -7.19 1.86 3.89
C ALA A 24 -7.03 1.36 2.48
N ALA A 25 -5.84 1.29 1.99
CA ALA A 25 -5.58 0.76 0.67
C ALA A 25 -5.76 -0.74 0.68
N THR A 26 -5.94 -1.29 -0.49
CA THR A 26 -6.00 -2.72 -0.66
C THR A 26 -4.73 -3.13 -1.39
N GLY A 27 -4.03 -4.07 -0.86
CA GLY A 27 -2.76 -4.47 -1.45
C GLY A 27 -2.68 -5.93 -1.81
N GLN A 28 -1.55 -6.30 -2.33
CA GLN A 28 -1.29 -7.67 -2.70
C GLN A 28 -1.21 -8.55 -1.45
N PHE A 29 -1.26 -9.85 -1.65
CA PHE A 29 -1.14 -10.82 -0.56
C PHE A 29 -2.24 -10.66 0.50
N ASP A 30 -3.41 -10.24 0.06
CA ASP A 30 -4.55 -10.12 0.96
C ASP A 30 -4.23 -9.18 2.12
N ASN A 31 -3.53 -8.10 1.83
CA ASN A 31 -3.11 -7.08 2.79
C ASN A 31 -2.12 -7.58 3.84
N MET A 32 -1.48 -8.72 3.61
CA MET A 32 -0.44 -9.14 4.55
C MET A 32 0.81 -8.33 4.34
N CYS A 33 1.60 -8.19 5.39
CA CYS A 33 2.85 -7.46 5.32
C CYS A 33 3.80 -8.14 4.34
N ALA A 34 4.16 -7.45 3.26
CA ALA A 34 5.02 -8.03 2.24
C ALA A 34 6.39 -8.40 2.80
N GLU A 35 6.94 -7.56 3.66
CA GLU A 35 8.23 -7.87 4.26
C GLU A 35 8.10 -9.06 5.22
N GLY A 36 6.99 -9.14 5.93
CA GLY A 36 6.76 -10.29 6.80
C GLY A 36 6.80 -11.58 5.99
N LEU A 37 6.10 -11.57 4.84
CA LEU A 37 6.09 -12.76 3.99
C LEU A 37 7.49 -13.10 3.50
N ALA A 38 8.28 -12.09 3.15
CA ALA A 38 9.66 -12.34 2.72
C ALA A 38 10.48 -13.00 3.83
N LEU A 39 10.08 -12.77 5.08
CA LEU A 39 10.74 -13.37 6.23
C LEU A 39 10.00 -14.60 6.76
N HIS A 40 9.08 -15.12 5.98
CA HIS A 40 8.29 -16.30 6.29
C HIS A 40 7.39 -16.08 7.51
N LYS A 41 6.76 -14.93 7.56
CA LYS A 41 5.80 -14.61 8.62
C LYS A 41 4.49 -14.15 7.99
N GLN A 42 3.39 -14.50 8.59
CA GLN A 42 2.09 -14.09 8.11
C GLN A 42 1.57 -13.01 9.04
N ILE A 43 1.77 -11.77 8.67
CA ILE A 43 1.39 -10.63 9.49
C ILE A 43 0.31 -9.84 8.76
N LYS A 44 -0.87 -9.79 9.31
CA LYS A 44 -1.96 -9.05 8.71
C LYS A 44 -1.79 -7.56 8.97
N THR A 45 -2.20 -6.74 8.01
CA THR A 45 -2.10 -5.30 8.18
C THR A 45 -3.41 -4.64 7.77
N ASP A 46 -3.57 -3.38 8.10
CA ASP A 46 -4.69 -2.59 7.62
C ASP A 46 -4.26 -1.80 6.37
N CYS A 47 -3.05 -2.02 5.91
CA CYS A 47 -2.50 -1.40 4.71
C CYS A 47 -2.41 0.13 4.76
N THR A 48 -2.36 0.71 5.95
CA THR A 48 -2.15 2.14 6.05
C THR A 48 -0.70 2.47 5.74
N VAL A 49 0.23 1.55 6.00
CA VAL A 49 1.61 1.70 5.58
C VAL A 49 1.74 0.86 4.32
N ASN A 50 1.99 1.51 3.20
CA ASN A 50 2.05 0.79 1.93
C ASN A 50 3.00 1.47 0.95
N ALA A 51 3.29 0.80 -0.13
CA ALA A 51 4.11 1.35 -1.19
C ALA A 51 3.73 0.70 -2.50
N SER A 52 3.93 1.43 -3.58
CA SER A 52 3.69 0.88 -4.91
C SER A 52 5.01 0.40 -5.48
N TYR A 53 4.96 -0.73 -6.13
CA TYR A 53 6.13 -1.25 -6.82
C TYR A 53 5.63 -1.92 -8.10
N LYS A 54 6.12 -1.47 -9.23
CA LYS A 54 5.72 -1.97 -10.55
C LYS A 54 4.21 -2.01 -10.73
N GLY A 55 3.56 -0.93 -10.32
CA GLY A 55 2.12 -0.79 -10.54
C GLY A 55 1.23 -1.51 -9.56
N LYS A 56 1.78 -2.17 -8.57
CA LYS A 56 0.98 -2.87 -7.57
C LYS A 56 1.25 -2.31 -6.20
N THR A 57 0.27 -2.39 -5.32
CA THR A 57 0.39 -1.88 -3.97
C THR A 57 0.71 -3.01 -3.02
N TYR A 58 1.67 -2.79 -2.15
CA TYR A 58 2.08 -3.76 -1.14
C TYR A 58 1.93 -3.14 0.24
N CYS A 59 1.44 -3.93 1.19
CA CYS A 59 1.15 -3.45 2.52
C CYS A 59 2.26 -3.86 3.48
N PHE A 60 2.42 -3.09 4.54
CA PHE A 60 3.46 -3.35 5.53
C PHE A 60 2.92 -3.13 6.92
N GLY A 61 3.45 -3.85 7.88
CA GLY A 61 3.01 -3.72 9.25
C GLY A 61 3.61 -2.53 9.97
N SER A 62 4.67 -1.95 9.42
CA SER A 62 5.33 -0.80 10.03
C SER A 62 6.15 -0.08 8.99
N GLU A 63 6.57 1.14 9.30
CA GLU A 63 7.44 1.88 8.40
C GLU A 63 8.79 1.20 8.24
N GLN A 64 9.25 0.56 9.30
CA GLN A 64 10.52 -0.16 9.23
C GLN A 64 10.43 -1.33 8.25
N ALA A 65 9.33 -2.06 8.29
CA ALA A 65 9.15 -3.18 7.37
C ALA A 65 9.11 -2.68 5.93
N LYS A 66 8.46 -1.54 5.70
CA LYS A 66 8.42 -0.95 4.38
C LYS A 66 9.82 -0.56 3.91
N ALA A 67 10.59 0.07 4.79
CA ALA A 67 11.95 0.48 4.45
C ALA A 67 12.82 -0.74 4.12
N ASP A 68 12.71 -1.77 4.90
CA ASP A 68 13.49 -2.99 4.68
C ASP A 68 13.14 -3.65 3.35
N PHE A 69 11.84 -3.70 3.04
CA PHE A 69 11.40 -4.29 1.79
C PHE A 69 11.96 -3.49 0.61
N MET A 70 11.88 -2.17 0.70
CA MET A 70 12.25 -1.31 -0.42
C MET A 70 13.77 -1.19 -0.63
N LYS A 71 14.56 -1.76 0.25
CA LYS A 71 16.00 -1.79 0.03
C LYS A 71 16.33 -2.70 -1.14
N ASN A 72 15.54 -3.74 -1.34
CA ASN A 72 15.72 -4.63 -2.46
C ASN A 72 14.37 -5.25 -2.81
N PRO A 73 13.48 -4.45 -3.39
CA PRO A 73 12.11 -4.91 -3.59
C PRO A 73 11.98 -6.12 -4.50
N ALA A 74 12.82 -6.24 -5.52
CA ALA A 74 12.71 -7.38 -6.40
C ALA A 74 12.98 -8.69 -5.67
N ALA A 75 14.05 -8.74 -4.89
CA ALA A 75 14.40 -9.95 -4.17
C ALA A 75 13.40 -10.23 -3.06
N ASN A 76 12.99 -9.20 -2.33
CA ASN A 76 12.03 -9.38 -1.25
C ASN A 76 10.67 -9.81 -1.78
N LEU A 77 10.26 -9.26 -2.91
CA LEU A 77 8.99 -9.65 -3.52
C LEU A 77 9.02 -11.11 -3.94
N SER A 78 10.13 -11.55 -4.53
CA SER A 78 10.25 -12.94 -4.95
C SER A 78 10.11 -13.88 -3.75
N LYS A 79 10.74 -13.54 -2.64
CA LYS A 79 10.63 -14.35 -1.44
C LYS A 79 9.22 -14.34 -0.88
N ALA A 80 8.59 -13.18 -0.90
CA ALA A 80 7.23 -13.04 -0.39
C ALA A 80 6.25 -13.86 -1.23
N GLU A 81 6.39 -13.80 -2.53
CA GLU A 81 5.52 -14.55 -3.42
C GLU A 81 5.68 -16.05 -3.23
N ALA A 82 6.90 -16.51 -3.09
CA ALA A 82 7.14 -17.93 -2.90
C ALA A 82 6.51 -18.42 -1.60
N TYR A 83 6.67 -17.66 -0.53
CA TYR A 83 6.12 -18.07 0.74
C TYR A 83 4.58 -17.98 0.75
N TYR A 84 4.04 -16.91 0.19
CA TYR A 84 2.60 -16.73 0.14
C TYR A 84 1.94 -17.88 -0.64
N SER A 85 2.53 -18.22 -1.77
CA SER A 85 2.02 -19.29 -2.57
C SER A 85 2.03 -20.61 -1.79
N LYS A 86 3.11 -20.84 -1.08
CA LYS A 86 3.26 -22.06 -0.32
C LYS A 86 2.21 -22.19 0.79
N VAL A 87 1.97 -21.13 1.53
CA VAL A 87 1.01 -21.20 2.65
C VAL A 87 -0.44 -21.14 2.19
N HIS A 88 -0.69 -20.75 0.96
CA HIS A 88 -2.05 -20.71 0.42
C HIS A 88 -2.39 -21.91 -0.44
N GLN A 89 -1.47 -22.81 -0.59
CA GLN A 89 -1.77 -23.99 -1.35
C GLN A 89 -2.37 -25.06 -0.50
N GLY A 90 -2.21 -24.91 0.70
CA GLY A 90 -2.60 -25.89 1.55
C GLY A 90 -3.48 -26.26 2.15
#